data_a3bf237e6f4172b1516797514e3afb25
#
_entry.id   a3bf237e6f4172b1516797514e3afb25
#
_cell.length_a   1.000
_cell.length_b   1.000
_cell.length_c   1.000
_cell.angle_alpha   90.00
_cell.angle_beta   90.00
_cell.angle_gamma   90.00
#
_symmetry.space_group_name_H-M   'P 1'
#
loop_
_entity.id
_entity.type
_entity.pdbx_description
1 polymer ?
#
loop_
_entity_poly.entity_id
_entity_poly.type
_entity_poly.pdbx_seq_one_letter_code
_entity_poly.pdbx_strand_id
1 'polypeptide(L)'
;MRSDPSHDSRAIRSTNAHPALASAQSFDEGANDSVMHQTPTRVTLHALDAETALLVRLAALLAGGSEAQMRTALSDAHARVDPVWVEEVILQTYLFAGFPRALNGAREWRRISGRRAPINDESLQLDTQQAIARGEETCATVYGEFYERLRVNIRGLHPALDTWMIVDGYGKVLGRPQLDLARRELCIVAACAIARQDRQLHSHLHGAVNAGAAPTTVSETLNAIADLIDPDDFRRYLGLWARVQGK
;
A
#
# COMPACT_ATOMS: atom_id res chain seq x y z
N MET A 1 -64.22 -14.22 32.25
CA MET A 1 -64.35 -15.66 32.16
C MET A 1 -63.00 -16.22 31.78
N ARG A 2 -62.25 -16.66 32.78
CA ARG A 2 -61.78 -18.04 32.98
C ARG A 2 -61.03 -18.58 31.78
N SER A 3 -59.84 -19.07 31.80
CA SER A 3 -58.97 -19.68 32.84
C SER A 3 -57.64 -20.04 32.21
N ASP A 4 -56.57 -19.77 32.90
CA ASP A 4 -55.30 -20.52 32.85
C ASP A 4 -55.59 -21.97 33.34
N PRO A 5 -54.80 -23.02 33.05
CA PRO A 5 -53.47 -23.16 33.54
C PRO A 5 -52.51 -24.14 32.81
N SER A 6 -51.30 -24.08 33.30
CA SER A 6 -50.31 -25.16 33.67
C SER A 6 -49.37 -25.72 32.62
N HIS A 7 -48.12 -25.43 32.89
CA HIS A 7 -47.00 -26.35 33.30
C HIS A 7 -46.77 -27.58 32.40
N ASP A 8 -45.63 -27.64 31.80
CA ASP A 8 -44.74 -28.76 32.11
C ASP A 8 -43.24 -28.39 31.90
N SER A 9 -42.48 -28.52 33.00
CA SER A 9 -41.06 -28.38 33.08
C SER A 9 -40.42 -29.74 32.79
N ARG A 10 -39.64 -29.87 31.72
CA ARG A 10 -38.72 -30.98 31.56
C ARG A 10 -37.29 -30.50 31.45
N ALA A 11 -36.60 -30.64 32.55
CA ALA A 11 -35.14 -30.54 32.65
C ALA A 11 -34.49 -31.65 31.82
N ILE A 12 -33.72 -31.29 30.84
CA ILE A 12 -32.78 -32.20 30.17
C ILE A 12 -31.40 -31.96 30.79
N ARG A 13 -30.95 -32.92 31.60
CA ARG A 13 -29.56 -33.03 32.05
C ARG A 13 -28.72 -33.52 30.88
N SER A 14 -27.79 -32.70 30.43
CA SER A 14 -26.73 -33.12 29.54
C SER A 14 -25.43 -33.18 30.33
N THR A 15 -24.98 -34.38 30.59
CA THR A 15 -23.64 -34.71 31.06
C THR A 15 -22.70 -34.73 29.85
N ASN A 16 -21.85 -33.75 29.70
CA ASN A 16 -20.70 -33.86 28.79
C ASN A 16 -19.41 -33.83 29.59
N ALA A 17 -18.78 -35.00 29.69
CA ALA A 17 -17.45 -35.20 30.17
C ALA A 17 -16.47 -34.67 29.09
N HIS A 18 -15.56 -33.76 29.47
CA HIS A 18 -14.40 -33.38 28.67
C HIS A 18 -13.34 -34.48 28.77
N PRO A 19 -12.74 -34.90 27.65
CA PRO A 19 -11.49 -35.66 27.70
C PRO A 19 -10.31 -34.71 27.96
N ALA A 20 -9.40 -35.19 28.79
CA ALA A 20 -8.19 -34.53 29.21
C ALA A 20 -7.26 -34.17 28.03
N LEU A 21 -6.73 -32.95 28.05
CA LEU A 21 -5.64 -32.50 27.20
C LEU A 21 -4.35 -33.19 27.65
N ALA A 22 -3.79 -34.00 26.77
CA ALA A 22 -2.47 -34.57 26.91
C ALA A 22 -1.45 -33.79 26.05
N SER A 23 -0.27 -33.60 26.65
CA SER A 23 1.03 -33.28 26.09
C SER A 23 1.20 -31.90 25.40
N ALA A 24 1.85 -31.01 26.18
CA ALA A 24 2.61 -29.88 25.68
C ALA A 24 3.77 -30.37 24.79
N GLN A 25 3.77 -30.07 23.52
CA GLN A 25 4.96 -30.13 22.69
C GLN A 25 5.70 -28.80 22.85
N SER A 26 6.96 -28.92 23.26
CA SER A 26 7.93 -27.83 23.32
C SER A 26 8.09 -27.25 21.88
N PHE A 27 7.68 -26.03 21.68
CA PHE A 27 8.00 -25.28 20.49
C PHE A 27 9.47 -24.87 20.56
N ASP A 28 10.20 -25.24 19.54
CA ASP A 28 11.60 -24.85 19.31
C ASP A 28 11.64 -23.33 19.05
N GLU A 29 12.15 -22.55 19.98
CA GLU A 29 12.28 -21.08 19.93
C GLU A 29 13.41 -20.58 19.00
N GLY A 30 14.03 -21.46 18.22
CA GLY A 30 15.28 -21.16 17.50
C GLY A 30 15.18 -20.64 16.07
N ALA A 31 13.99 -20.57 15.45
CA ALA A 31 13.89 -20.32 13.99
C ALA A 31 13.19 -19.00 13.58
N ASN A 32 12.82 -18.12 14.50
CA ASN A 32 11.91 -17.00 14.19
C ASN A 32 12.54 -15.60 14.15
N ASP A 33 13.86 -15.46 14.31
CA ASP A 33 14.48 -14.13 14.46
C ASP A 33 14.97 -13.49 13.13
N SER A 34 14.97 -14.20 12.02
CA SER A 34 15.54 -13.70 10.75
C SER A 34 14.53 -13.14 9.72
N VAL A 35 13.22 -13.21 9.97
CA VAL A 35 12.19 -12.68 9.04
C VAL A 35 11.70 -11.28 9.41
N MET A 36 12.11 -10.75 10.54
CA MET A 36 11.38 -9.75 11.31
C MET A 36 11.70 -8.28 11.03
N HIS A 37 12.65 -7.95 10.13
CA HIS A 37 13.06 -6.55 9.86
C HIS A 37 13.41 -6.27 8.40
N GLN A 38 12.65 -6.81 7.45
CA GLN A 38 12.87 -6.44 6.06
C GLN A 38 12.11 -5.16 5.74
N THR A 39 12.84 -4.06 5.61
CA THR A 39 12.38 -2.81 4.98
C THR A 39 12.51 -2.93 3.46
N PRO A 40 11.80 -2.09 2.69
CA PRO A 40 11.93 -2.10 1.23
C PRO A 40 13.38 -1.93 0.80
N THR A 41 13.81 -2.72 -0.16
CA THR A 41 15.15 -2.60 -0.72
C THR A 41 15.36 -1.19 -1.26
N ARG A 42 16.50 -0.57 -0.93
CA ARG A 42 16.91 0.70 -1.54
C ARG A 42 17.57 0.42 -2.87
N VAL A 43 17.00 0.98 -3.92
CA VAL A 43 17.58 0.95 -5.27
C VAL A 43 17.76 2.38 -5.77
N THR A 44 18.74 2.61 -6.62
CA THR A 44 18.87 3.88 -7.35
C THR A 44 18.34 3.70 -8.76
N LEU A 45 17.30 4.45 -9.11
CA LEU A 45 16.71 4.45 -10.44
C LEU A 45 17.22 5.66 -11.23
N HIS A 46 18.08 5.42 -12.20
CA HIS A 46 18.66 6.45 -13.05
C HIS A 46 17.77 6.84 -14.25
N ALA A 47 16.86 5.98 -14.64
CA ALA A 47 15.88 6.17 -15.71
C ALA A 47 14.61 5.38 -15.42
N LEU A 48 13.51 5.76 -16.07
CA LEU A 48 12.24 5.03 -16.01
C LEU A 48 12.32 3.84 -16.96
N ASP A 49 12.61 2.66 -16.42
CA ASP A 49 12.59 1.42 -17.20
C ASP A 49 11.16 1.04 -17.64
N ALA A 50 11.06 0.14 -18.63
CA ALA A 50 9.78 -0.21 -19.24
C ALA A 50 8.79 -0.87 -18.25
N GLU A 51 9.28 -1.67 -17.30
CA GLU A 51 8.44 -2.30 -16.28
C GLU A 51 7.93 -1.27 -15.29
N THR A 52 8.80 -0.37 -14.83
CA THR A 52 8.42 0.75 -13.94
C THR A 52 7.44 1.70 -14.61
N ALA A 53 7.60 2.00 -15.91
CA ALA A 53 6.65 2.82 -16.66
C ALA A 53 5.25 2.19 -16.71
N LEU A 54 5.16 0.87 -16.86
CA LEU A 54 3.88 0.15 -16.81
C LEU A 54 3.26 0.18 -15.42
N LEU A 55 4.05 0.03 -14.35
CA LEU A 55 3.57 0.15 -12.97
C LEU A 55 3.05 1.55 -12.66
N VAL A 56 3.75 2.59 -13.10
CA VAL A 56 3.35 4.00 -12.96
C VAL A 56 2.01 4.25 -13.63
N ARG A 57 1.83 3.81 -14.88
CA ARG A 57 0.54 3.94 -15.60
C ARG A 57 -0.56 3.11 -14.94
N LEU A 58 -0.25 1.90 -14.46
CA LEU A 58 -1.18 1.07 -13.71
C LEU A 58 -1.64 1.77 -12.43
N ALA A 59 -0.71 2.34 -11.65
CA ALA A 59 -1.04 3.07 -10.42
C ALA A 59 -1.98 4.27 -10.69
N ALA A 60 -1.71 5.06 -11.74
CA ALA A 60 -2.58 6.14 -12.17
C ALA A 60 -3.99 5.62 -12.50
N LEU A 61 -4.10 4.57 -13.29
CA LEU A 61 -5.39 4.02 -13.73
C LEU A 61 -6.14 3.25 -12.66
N LEU A 62 -5.43 2.63 -11.71
CA LEU A 62 -6.03 2.12 -10.48
C LEU A 62 -6.62 3.26 -9.64
N ALA A 63 -5.94 4.40 -9.54
CA ALA A 63 -6.41 5.54 -8.74
C ALA A 63 -7.59 6.28 -9.38
N GLY A 64 -7.57 6.55 -10.68
CA GLY A 64 -8.56 7.44 -11.31
C GLY A 64 -9.13 7.00 -12.66
N GLY A 65 -8.64 5.90 -13.26
CA GLY A 65 -9.13 5.42 -14.55
C GLY A 65 -10.51 4.76 -14.50
N SER A 66 -11.14 4.61 -15.67
CA SER A 66 -12.31 3.76 -15.84
C SER A 66 -11.96 2.29 -15.65
N GLU A 67 -12.95 1.43 -15.43
CA GLU A 67 -12.73 -0.02 -15.31
C GLU A 67 -12.10 -0.62 -16.58
N ALA A 68 -12.46 -0.13 -17.75
CA ALA A 68 -11.88 -0.57 -19.01
C ALA A 68 -10.39 -0.21 -19.12
N GLN A 69 -10.02 1.03 -18.77
CA GLN A 69 -8.63 1.48 -18.75
C GLN A 69 -7.80 0.71 -17.71
N MET A 70 -8.34 0.50 -16.50
CA MET A 70 -7.70 -0.31 -15.46
C MET A 70 -7.45 -1.74 -15.93
N ARG A 71 -8.43 -2.35 -16.60
CA ARG A 71 -8.31 -3.71 -17.16
C ARG A 71 -7.21 -3.80 -18.23
N THR A 72 -7.15 -2.82 -19.13
CA THR A 72 -6.09 -2.76 -20.14
C THR A 72 -4.71 -2.63 -19.47
N ALA A 73 -4.55 -1.72 -18.50
CA ALA A 73 -3.28 -1.54 -17.80
C ALA A 73 -2.84 -2.79 -17.03
N LEU A 74 -3.78 -3.51 -16.40
CA LEU A 74 -3.49 -4.80 -15.74
C LEU A 74 -3.07 -5.87 -16.74
N SER A 75 -3.68 -5.92 -17.93
CA SER A 75 -3.29 -6.87 -18.99
C SER A 75 -1.89 -6.57 -19.54
N ASP A 76 -1.56 -5.29 -19.74
CA ASP A 76 -0.24 -4.85 -20.19
C ASP A 76 0.85 -5.16 -19.15
N ALA A 77 0.55 -4.93 -17.87
CA ALA A 77 1.44 -5.26 -16.77
C ALA A 77 1.62 -6.78 -16.63
N HIS A 78 0.54 -7.57 -16.76
CA HIS A 78 0.62 -9.04 -16.70
C HIS A 78 1.58 -9.63 -17.73
N ALA A 79 1.65 -9.04 -18.90
CA ALA A 79 2.50 -9.54 -19.99
C ALA A 79 4.01 -9.27 -19.77
N ARG A 80 4.38 -8.27 -18.93
CA ARG A 80 5.74 -7.70 -18.96
C ARG A 80 6.34 -7.34 -17.60
N VAL A 81 5.56 -7.35 -16.52
CA VAL A 81 5.99 -6.93 -15.18
C VAL A 81 5.96 -8.12 -14.22
N ASP A 82 6.86 -8.15 -13.26
CA ASP A 82 6.81 -9.13 -12.17
C ASP A 82 5.42 -9.09 -11.51
N PRO A 83 4.71 -10.22 -11.48
CA PRO A 83 3.37 -10.28 -10.89
C PRO A 83 3.32 -9.85 -9.42
N VAL A 84 4.41 -10.01 -8.66
CA VAL A 84 4.49 -9.56 -7.26
C VAL A 84 4.47 -8.04 -7.20
N TRP A 85 5.18 -7.35 -8.08
CA TRP A 85 5.17 -5.88 -8.17
C TRP A 85 3.79 -5.33 -8.51
N VAL A 86 3.08 -6.00 -9.42
CA VAL A 86 1.69 -5.64 -9.76
C VAL A 86 0.79 -5.75 -8.53
N GLU A 87 0.91 -6.84 -7.76
CA GLU A 87 0.15 -7.04 -6.52
C GLU A 87 0.46 -5.95 -5.48
N GLU A 88 1.72 -5.57 -5.32
CA GLU A 88 2.14 -4.51 -4.39
C GLU A 88 1.58 -3.13 -4.79
N VAL A 89 1.51 -2.80 -6.09
CA VAL A 89 0.87 -1.57 -6.57
C VAL A 89 -0.64 -1.59 -6.34
N ILE A 90 -1.30 -2.74 -6.50
CA ILE A 90 -2.72 -2.88 -6.15
C ILE A 90 -2.95 -2.67 -4.65
N LEU A 91 -2.10 -3.25 -3.79
CA LEU A 91 -2.20 -3.10 -2.34
C LEU A 91 -2.03 -1.62 -1.93
N GLN A 92 -1.01 -0.93 -2.44
CA GLN A 92 -0.80 0.48 -2.07
C GLN A 92 -1.90 1.42 -2.59
N THR A 93 -2.66 1.04 -3.62
CA THR A 93 -3.83 1.80 -4.11
C THR A 93 -4.86 2.04 -3.00
N TYR A 94 -4.95 1.15 -2.01
CA TYR A 94 -5.79 1.33 -0.82
C TYR A 94 -5.57 2.68 -0.13
N LEU A 95 -4.31 3.14 -0.03
CA LEU A 95 -3.95 4.38 0.66
C LEU A 95 -4.33 5.64 -0.17
N PHE A 96 -4.25 5.57 -1.48
CA PHE A 96 -4.34 6.74 -2.36
C PHE A 96 -5.66 6.86 -3.12
N ALA A 97 -6.41 5.76 -3.24
CA ALA A 97 -7.69 5.74 -3.95
C ALA A 97 -8.80 4.99 -3.18
N GLY A 98 -8.50 4.52 -1.98
CA GLY A 98 -9.44 3.86 -1.08
C GLY A 98 -9.66 2.38 -1.38
N PHE A 99 -10.28 1.72 -0.40
CA PHE A 99 -10.49 0.28 -0.40
C PHE A 99 -11.30 -0.24 -1.62
N PRO A 100 -12.36 0.45 -2.10
CA PRO A 100 -13.12 -0.03 -3.25
C PRO A 100 -12.27 -0.15 -4.52
N ARG A 101 -11.39 0.80 -4.79
CA ARG A 101 -10.51 0.77 -5.98
C ARG A 101 -9.49 -0.36 -5.89
N ALA A 102 -8.87 -0.54 -4.73
CA ALA A 102 -7.93 -1.64 -4.49
C ALA A 102 -8.62 -3.01 -4.67
N LEU A 103 -9.83 -3.21 -4.14
CA LEU A 103 -10.60 -4.45 -4.31
C LEU A 103 -10.96 -4.72 -5.76
N ASN A 104 -11.37 -3.71 -6.53
CA ASN A 104 -11.69 -3.87 -7.95
C ASN A 104 -10.44 -4.24 -8.75
N GLY A 105 -9.30 -3.57 -8.49
CA GLY A 105 -8.01 -3.93 -9.08
C GLY A 105 -7.60 -5.36 -8.77
N ALA A 106 -7.70 -5.77 -7.49
CA ALA A 106 -7.37 -7.13 -7.08
C ALA A 106 -8.24 -8.20 -7.74
N ARG A 107 -9.57 -7.97 -7.86
CA ARG A 107 -10.48 -8.89 -8.57
C ARG A 107 -10.12 -9.04 -10.04
N GLU A 108 -9.89 -7.93 -10.74
CA GLU A 108 -9.48 -7.96 -12.15
C GLU A 108 -8.12 -8.60 -12.33
N TRP A 109 -7.17 -8.34 -11.43
CA TRP A 109 -5.87 -8.99 -11.45
C TRP A 109 -5.98 -10.51 -11.33
N ARG A 110 -6.78 -11.03 -10.39
CA ARG A 110 -7.00 -12.49 -10.26
C ARG A 110 -7.63 -13.08 -11.52
N ARG A 111 -8.56 -12.35 -12.14
CA ARG A 111 -9.22 -12.78 -13.39
C ARG A 111 -8.26 -12.81 -14.58
N ILE A 112 -7.40 -11.81 -14.73
CA ILE A 112 -6.45 -11.68 -15.86
C ILE A 112 -5.28 -12.64 -15.69
N SER A 113 -4.68 -12.66 -14.51
CA SER A 113 -3.44 -13.42 -14.27
C SER A 113 -3.68 -14.91 -13.99
N GLY A 114 -4.89 -15.30 -13.60
CA GLY A 114 -5.18 -16.66 -13.13
C GLY A 114 -4.49 -17.03 -11.81
N ARG A 115 -3.72 -16.13 -11.20
CA ARG A 115 -2.99 -16.38 -9.96
C ARG A 115 -3.94 -16.48 -8.77
N ARG A 116 -3.64 -17.37 -7.86
CA ARG A 116 -4.33 -17.44 -6.56
C ARG A 116 -3.76 -16.38 -5.61
N ALA A 117 -4.58 -15.94 -4.65
CA ALA A 117 -4.08 -15.12 -3.55
C ALA A 117 -3.00 -15.90 -2.75
N PRO A 118 -1.97 -15.23 -2.22
CA PRO A 118 -1.00 -15.87 -1.35
C PRO A 118 -1.70 -16.45 -0.12
N ILE A 119 -1.32 -17.67 0.27
CA ILE A 119 -1.85 -18.33 1.48
C ILE A 119 -1.23 -17.69 2.72
N ASN A 120 0.06 -17.40 2.64
CA ASN A 120 0.83 -16.73 3.68
C ASN A 120 1.23 -15.34 3.17
N ASP A 121 0.87 -14.31 3.90
CA ASP A 121 1.27 -12.94 3.67
C ASP A 121 1.87 -12.37 4.97
N GLU A 122 2.88 -11.52 4.87
CA GLU A 122 3.54 -10.95 6.05
C GLU A 122 2.58 -10.18 6.97
N SER A 123 1.48 -9.62 6.41
CA SER A 123 0.46 -8.92 7.19
C SER A 123 -0.21 -9.80 8.26
N LEU A 124 -0.16 -11.13 8.11
CA LEU A 124 -0.68 -12.08 9.09
C LEU A 124 0.24 -12.25 10.31
N GLN A 125 1.51 -11.85 10.19
CA GLN A 125 2.54 -12.05 11.21
C GLN A 125 3.06 -10.73 11.79
N LEU A 126 2.86 -9.62 11.09
CA LEU A 126 3.35 -8.30 11.48
C LEU A 126 2.56 -7.77 12.69
N ASP A 127 3.20 -7.69 13.84
CA ASP A 127 2.59 -7.08 15.02
C ASP A 127 2.63 -5.54 14.96
N THR A 128 1.95 -4.91 15.90
CA THR A 128 1.82 -3.44 15.93
C THR A 128 3.16 -2.74 16.17
N GLN A 129 4.03 -3.29 17.01
CA GLN A 129 5.34 -2.67 17.31
C GLN A 129 6.27 -2.75 16.11
N GLN A 130 6.27 -3.87 15.43
CA GLN A 130 7.00 -4.06 14.18
C GLN A 130 6.49 -3.12 13.09
N ALA A 131 5.16 -2.95 12.97
CA ALA A 131 4.56 -2.01 12.02
C ALA A 131 4.93 -0.57 12.34
N ILE A 132 4.99 -0.18 13.62
CA ILE A 132 5.45 1.15 14.03
C ILE A 132 6.91 1.36 13.63
N ALA A 133 7.81 0.46 14.02
CA ALA A 133 9.25 0.59 13.74
C ALA A 133 9.54 0.68 12.24
N ARG A 134 8.96 -0.23 11.44
CA ARG A 134 9.05 -0.21 9.98
C ARG A 134 8.47 1.08 9.39
N GLY A 135 7.33 1.52 9.92
CA GLY A 135 6.64 2.71 9.44
C GLY A 135 7.41 3.99 9.71
N GLU A 136 8.03 4.12 10.87
CA GLU A 136 8.89 5.26 11.23
C GLU A 136 10.13 5.31 10.33
N GLU A 137 10.82 4.20 10.13
CA GLU A 137 11.99 4.11 9.25
C GLU A 137 11.65 4.43 7.79
N THR A 138 10.57 3.84 7.26
CA THR A 138 10.14 4.07 5.87
C THR A 138 9.69 5.51 5.66
N CYS A 139 8.87 6.06 6.57
CA CYS A 139 8.41 7.43 6.51
C CYS A 139 9.56 8.43 6.63
N ALA A 140 10.51 8.19 7.54
CA ALA A 140 11.71 9.03 7.69
C ALA A 140 12.57 9.02 6.40
N THR A 141 12.65 7.88 5.72
CA THR A 141 13.34 7.79 4.42
C THR A 141 12.65 8.66 3.36
N VAL A 142 11.32 8.60 3.26
CA VAL A 142 10.54 9.35 2.27
C VAL A 142 10.59 10.87 2.53
N TYR A 143 10.48 11.29 3.78
CA TYR A 143 10.40 12.72 4.12
C TYR A 143 11.75 13.35 4.49
N GLY A 144 12.79 12.56 4.75
CA GLY A 144 14.12 13.06 5.09
C GLY A 144 14.09 14.06 6.26
N GLU A 145 14.69 15.22 6.08
CA GLU A 145 14.75 16.29 7.08
C GLU A 145 13.37 16.83 7.51
N PHE A 146 12.33 16.62 6.71
CA PHE A 146 10.96 17.07 7.01
C PHE A 146 10.16 16.09 7.87
N TYR A 147 10.69 14.92 8.20
CA TYR A 147 9.97 13.86 8.91
C TYR A 147 9.36 14.31 10.24
N GLU A 148 10.15 14.91 11.12
CA GLU A 148 9.65 15.37 12.43
C GLU A 148 8.56 16.45 12.29
N ARG A 149 8.78 17.39 11.37
CA ARG A 149 7.79 18.44 11.09
C ARG A 149 6.49 17.87 10.53
N LEU A 150 6.57 16.86 9.67
CA LEU A 150 5.41 16.15 9.15
C LEU A 150 4.59 15.56 10.30
N ARG A 151 5.25 14.78 11.20
CA ARG A 151 4.59 14.12 12.33
C ARG A 151 3.84 15.13 13.22
N VAL A 152 4.48 16.24 13.53
CA VAL A 152 3.85 17.33 14.31
C VAL A 152 2.63 17.91 13.58
N ASN A 153 2.77 18.20 12.28
CA ASN A 153 1.69 18.78 11.48
C ASN A 153 0.49 17.83 11.35
N ILE A 154 0.73 16.54 11.06
CA ILE A 154 -0.36 15.56 10.92
C ILE A 154 -1.06 15.31 12.25
N ARG A 155 -0.29 15.19 13.35
CA ARG A 155 -0.86 15.06 14.70
C ARG A 155 -1.69 16.27 15.10
N GLY A 156 -1.30 17.47 14.64
CA GLY A 156 -2.06 18.70 14.82
C GLY A 156 -3.39 18.73 14.07
N LEU A 157 -3.54 17.95 12.98
CA LEU A 157 -4.82 17.74 12.33
C LEU A 157 -5.69 16.76 13.12
N HIS A 158 -5.14 15.61 13.45
CA HIS A 158 -5.77 14.62 14.31
C HIS A 158 -4.76 13.53 14.73
N PRO A 159 -4.67 13.17 16.03
CA PRO A 159 -3.71 12.13 16.49
C PRO A 159 -3.85 10.78 15.80
N ALA A 160 -5.08 10.36 15.47
CA ALA A 160 -5.31 9.10 14.77
C ALA A 160 -4.69 9.11 13.36
N LEU A 161 -4.70 10.24 12.64
CA LEU A 161 -4.08 10.35 11.32
C LEU A 161 -2.56 10.12 11.39
N ASP A 162 -1.89 10.65 12.41
CA ASP A 162 -0.47 10.40 12.63
C ASP A 162 -0.19 8.91 12.88
N THR A 163 -0.99 8.28 13.75
CA THR A 163 -0.86 6.85 14.05
C THR A 163 -1.12 5.99 12.81
N TRP A 164 -2.22 6.22 12.10
CA TRP A 164 -2.57 5.43 10.90
C TRP A 164 -1.58 5.63 9.76
N MET A 165 -1.06 6.84 9.59
CA MET A 165 -0.02 7.11 8.60
C MET A 165 1.20 6.23 8.86
N ILE A 166 1.67 6.15 10.09
CA ILE A 166 2.84 5.35 10.44
C ILE A 166 2.53 3.86 10.42
N VAL A 167 1.49 3.41 11.13
CA VAL A 167 1.22 1.98 11.32
C VAL A 167 0.65 1.36 10.05
N ASP A 168 -0.43 1.92 9.54
CA ASP A 168 -1.16 1.31 8.43
C ASP A 168 -0.59 1.74 7.07
N GLY A 169 -0.19 3.02 6.93
CA GLY A 169 0.40 3.54 5.70
C GLY A 169 1.81 3.02 5.48
N TYR A 170 2.75 3.54 6.24
CA TYR A 170 4.18 3.24 6.04
C TYR A 170 4.58 1.86 6.58
N GLY A 171 4.02 1.42 7.71
CA GLY A 171 4.39 0.15 8.33
C GLY A 171 3.87 -1.07 7.58
N LYS A 172 2.55 -1.13 7.37
CA LYS A 172 1.90 -2.32 6.78
C LYS A 172 1.90 -2.34 5.26
N VAL A 173 1.94 -1.18 4.59
CA VAL A 173 1.79 -1.10 3.13
C VAL A 173 3.07 -0.64 2.45
N LEU A 174 3.53 0.57 2.71
CA LEU A 174 4.67 1.13 1.96
C LEU A 174 6.02 0.56 2.39
N GLY A 175 6.12 0.05 3.62
CA GLY A 175 7.29 -0.64 4.15
C GLY A 175 7.43 -2.11 3.73
N ARG A 176 6.55 -2.65 2.88
CA ARG A 176 6.62 -4.04 2.41
C ARG A 176 7.83 -4.25 1.49
N PRO A 177 8.60 -5.36 1.65
CA PRO A 177 9.87 -5.55 0.96
C PRO A 177 9.75 -5.98 -0.50
N GLN A 178 8.57 -6.41 -0.97
CA GLN A 178 8.38 -7.03 -2.28
C GLN A 178 8.46 -6.06 -3.46
N LEU A 179 8.36 -4.75 -3.21
CA LEU A 179 8.61 -3.70 -4.20
C LEU A 179 9.50 -2.64 -3.54
N ASP A 180 10.55 -2.22 -4.21
CA ASP A 180 11.44 -1.19 -3.68
C ASP A 180 10.75 0.16 -3.51
N LEU A 181 11.28 0.96 -2.58
CA LEU A 181 10.65 2.21 -2.18
C LEU A 181 10.64 3.26 -3.30
N ALA A 182 11.67 3.29 -4.17
CA ALA A 182 11.73 4.25 -5.27
C ALA A 182 10.59 4.00 -6.27
N ARG A 183 10.34 2.74 -6.68
CA ARG A 183 9.22 2.38 -7.55
C ARG A 183 7.87 2.65 -6.88
N ARG A 184 7.75 2.39 -5.57
CA ARG A 184 6.52 2.73 -4.81
C ARG A 184 6.23 4.22 -4.89
N GLU A 185 7.21 5.07 -4.62
CA GLU A 185 7.05 6.53 -4.64
C GLU A 185 6.70 7.05 -6.05
N LEU A 186 7.32 6.52 -7.12
CA LEU A 186 6.94 6.87 -8.49
C LEU A 186 5.49 6.49 -8.80
N CYS A 187 5.02 5.33 -8.35
CA CYS A 187 3.62 4.92 -8.47
C CYS A 187 2.68 5.83 -7.66
N ILE A 188 3.11 6.30 -6.48
CA ILE A 188 2.33 7.23 -5.65
C ILE A 188 2.24 8.61 -6.32
N VAL A 189 3.34 9.10 -6.91
CA VAL A 189 3.34 10.33 -7.73
C VAL A 189 2.25 10.24 -8.80
N ALA A 190 2.18 9.14 -9.53
CA ALA A 190 1.17 8.93 -10.56
C ALA A 190 -0.26 8.88 -10.01
N ALA A 191 -0.47 8.17 -8.90
CA ALA A 191 -1.77 8.07 -8.24
C ALA A 191 -2.25 9.44 -7.71
N CYS A 192 -1.37 10.21 -7.06
CA CYS A 192 -1.67 11.55 -6.57
C CYS A 192 -1.98 12.54 -7.72
N ALA A 193 -1.26 12.44 -8.83
CA ALA A 193 -1.47 13.30 -9.98
C ALA A 193 -2.86 13.08 -10.60
N ILE A 194 -3.25 11.83 -10.86
CA ILE A 194 -4.57 11.54 -11.46
C ILE A 194 -5.72 11.85 -10.48
N ALA A 195 -5.49 11.71 -9.19
CA ALA A 195 -6.46 12.01 -8.13
C ALA A 195 -6.51 13.51 -7.78
N ARG A 196 -5.70 14.37 -8.41
CA ARG A 196 -5.62 15.82 -8.17
C ARG A 196 -5.29 16.19 -6.73
N GLN A 197 -4.41 15.41 -6.09
CA GLN A 197 -3.97 15.59 -4.71
C GLN A 197 -2.65 16.38 -4.68
N ASP A 198 -2.69 17.67 -5.02
CA ASP A 198 -1.50 18.51 -5.23
C ASP A 198 -0.52 18.53 -4.05
N ARG A 199 -1.01 18.55 -2.80
CA ARG A 199 -0.16 18.55 -1.60
C ARG A 199 0.57 17.23 -1.44
N GLN A 200 -0.12 16.11 -1.62
CA GLN A 200 0.45 14.77 -1.56
C GLN A 200 1.42 14.58 -2.74
N LEU A 201 1.02 14.99 -3.95
CA LEU A 201 1.89 14.96 -5.12
C LEU A 201 3.21 15.69 -4.85
N HIS A 202 3.17 16.93 -4.32
CA HIS A 202 4.37 17.68 -3.99
C HIS A 202 5.27 16.93 -2.98
N SER A 203 4.67 16.36 -1.93
CA SER A 203 5.41 15.58 -0.93
C SER A 203 6.07 14.34 -1.54
N HIS A 204 5.34 13.58 -2.36
CA HIS A 204 5.84 12.34 -2.96
C HIS A 204 6.79 12.58 -4.15
N LEU A 205 6.79 13.76 -4.78
CA LEU A 205 7.86 14.17 -5.69
C LEU A 205 9.22 14.30 -4.96
N HIS A 206 9.22 14.87 -3.74
CA HIS A 206 10.41 14.83 -2.87
C HIS A 206 10.71 13.40 -2.42
N GLY A 207 9.69 12.66 -2.00
CA GLY A 207 9.81 11.28 -1.54
C GLY A 207 10.45 10.36 -2.57
N ALA A 208 10.09 10.49 -3.84
CA ALA A 208 10.68 9.70 -4.92
C ALA A 208 12.21 9.94 -5.04
N VAL A 209 12.64 11.20 -4.95
CA VAL A 209 14.08 11.53 -4.94
C VAL A 209 14.77 10.98 -3.69
N ASN A 210 14.18 11.16 -2.52
CA ASN A 210 14.71 10.67 -1.25
C ASN A 210 14.79 9.13 -1.22
N ALA A 211 13.84 8.45 -1.88
CA ALA A 211 13.81 7.00 -2.01
C ALA A 211 14.82 6.44 -3.03
N GLY A 212 15.46 7.28 -3.86
CA GLY A 212 16.51 6.89 -4.79
C GLY A 212 16.19 7.05 -6.27
N ALA A 213 15.04 7.64 -6.65
CA ALA A 213 14.76 7.97 -8.04
C ALA A 213 15.56 9.21 -8.48
N ALA A 214 16.28 9.13 -9.60
CA ALA A 214 16.93 10.30 -10.17
C ALA A 214 15.90 11.37 -10.58
N PRO A 215 16.24 12.67 -10.55
CA PRO A 215 15.34 13.72 -11.00
C PRO A 215 14.81 13.52 -12.44
N THR A 216 15.64 12.93 -13.32
CA THR A 216 15.22 12.55 -14.68
C THR A 216 14.11 11.51 -14.65
N THR A 217 14.23 10.47 -13.80
CA THR A 217 13.23 9.41 -13.66
C THR A 217 11.89 9.96 -13.16
N VAL A 218 11.91 10.92 -12.23
CA VAL A 218 10.68 11.60 -11.77
C VAL A 218 10.02 12.41 -12.91
N SER A 219 10.82 13.12 -13.72
CA SER A 219 10.31 13.83 -14.91
C SER A 219 9.70 12.86 -15.93
N GLU A 220 10.37 11.76 -16.19
CA GLU A 220 9.88 10.69 -17.08
C GLU A 220 8.58 10.06 -16.55
N THR A 221 8.44 9.90 -15.24
CA THR A 221 7.22 9.42 -14.58
C THR A 221 6.02 10.34 -14.84
N LEU A 222 6.18 11.66 -14.68
CA LEU A 222 5.12 12.61 -15.02
C LEU A 222 4.78 12.55 -16.52
N ASN A 223 5.77 12.47 -17.39
CA ASN A 223 5.55 12.35 -18.83
C ASN A 223 4.84 11.04 -19.21
N ALA A 224 5.11 9.93 -18.52
CA ALA A 224 4.50 8.63 -18.79
C ALA A 224 2.98 8.59 -18.54
N ILE A 225 2.45 9.56 -17.80
CA ILE A 225 1.01 9.69 -17.48
C ILE A 225 0.39 10.96 -18.06
N ALA A 226 1.12 11.75 -18.86
CA ALA A 226 0.67 13.05 -19.37
C ALA A 226 -0.62 12.93 -20.20
N ASP A 227 -0.78 11.86 -20.97
CA ASP A 227 -1.97 11.56 -21.77
C ASP A 227 -3.21 11.18 -20.93
N LEU A 228 -3.04 10.91 -19.64
CA LEU A 228 -4.10 10.56 -18.69
C LEU A 228 -4.59 11.77 -17.88
N ILE A 229 -3.92 12.90 -17.99
CA ILE A 229 -4.11 14.09 -17.15
C ILE A 229 -4.57 15.26 -18.03
N ASP A 230 -5.45 16.09 -17.48
CA ASP A 230 -5.83 17.35 -18.13
C ASP A 230 -4.59 18.23 -18.37
N PRO A 231 -4.43 18.88 -19.55
CA PRO A 231 -3.24 19.68 -19.88
C PRO A 231 -2.95 20.80 -18.89
N ASP A 232 -3.97 21.42 -18.27
CA ASP A 232 -3.78 22.49 -17.28
C ASP A 232 -3.27 21.91 -15.95
N ASP A 233 -3.82 20.77 -15.54
CA ASP A 233 -3.32 20.03 -14.38
C ASP A 233 -1.88 19.59 -14.61
N PHE A 234 -1.56 19.06 -15.78
CA PHE A 234 -0.21 18.62 -16.10
C PHE A 234 0.81 19.78 -16.04
N ARG A 235 0.48 20.94 -16.60
CA ARG A 235 1.32 22.15 -16.46
C ARG A 235 1.53 22.55 -15.01
N ARG A 236 0.49 22.46 -14.18
CA ARG A 236 0.57 22.73 -12.74
C ARG A 236 1.53 21.74 -12.05
N TYR A 237 1.50 20.45 -12.41
CA TYR A 237 2.39 19.44 -11.84
C TYR A 237 3.85 19.63 -12.26
N LEU A 238 4.11 20.05 -13.49
CA LEU A 238 5.46 20.46 -13.90
C LEU A 238 5.95 21.65 -13.07
N GLY A 239 5.09 22.61 -12.73
CA GLY A 239 5.41 23.71 -11.82
C GLY A 239 5.67 23.23 -10.36
N LEU A 240 4.94 22.21 -9.88
CA LEU A 240 5.25 21.57 -8.59
C LEU A 240 6.63 20.91 -8.63
N TRP A 241 6.91 20.17 -9.70
CA TRP A 241 8.21 19.51 -9.87
C TRP A 241 9.38 20.50 -9.98
N ALA A 242 9.22 21.59 -10.71
CA ALA A 242 10.23 22.64 -10.77
C ALA A 242 10.57 23.21 -9.39
N ARG A 243 9.57 23.42 -8.52
CA ARG A 243 9.81 23.87 -7.13
C ARG A 243 10.58 22.84 -6.30
N VAL A 244 10.30 21.54 -6.47
CA VAL A 244 11.06 20.48 -5.79
C VAL A 244 12.53 20.48 -6.21
N GLN A 245 12.79 20.79 -7.49
CA GLN A 245 14.17 20.90 -8.02
C GLN A 245 14.89 22.21 -7.64
N GLY A 246 14.26 23.14 -6.94
CA GLY A 246 14.81 24.44 -6.61
C GLY A 246 14.90 25.40 -7.81
N LYS A 247 14.01 25.22 -8.79
CA LYS A 247 13.94 26.04 -10.02
C LYS A 247 12.75 26.99 -10.01
#